data_fb1c09d1303439eaec152573b5ffeee6
#
_entry.id   fb1c09d1303439eaec152573b5ffeee6
#
_cell.length_a   1.000
_cell.length_b   1.000
_cell.length_c   1.000
_cell.angle_alpha   90.00
_cell.angle_beta   90.00
_cell.angle_gamma   90.00
#
_symmetry.space_group_name_H-M   'P 1'
#
loop_
_entity.id
_entity.type
_entity.pdbx_description
1 polymer ?
#
loop_
_entity_poly.entity_id
_entity_poly.type
_entity_poly.pdbx_seq_one_letter_code
_entity_poly.pdbx_strand_id
1 'polypeptide(L)'
;MKVFIDENGFLRSPYIIDANTEIEVNDETYSELCSFPYNHNWQYSNGKWNLVCLDYELEIRRRRQKECFNIIDNRSQLWYNHITEEQKAELNSWYEAWLDAPKTKIIPAKPKWL
;
A
#
# COMPACT_ATOMS: atom_id res chain seq x y z
N MET A 1 -6.00 -15.83 24.00
CA MET A 1 -7.05 -15.39 23.05
C MET A 1 -6.98 -16.25 21.80
N LYS A 2 -8.13 -16.55 21.22
CA LYS A 2 -8.21 -17.39 20.05
C LYS A 2 -8.50 -16.54 18.81
N VAL A 3 -7.77 -16.80 17.73
CA VAL A 3 -8.02 -16.19 16.42
C VAL A 3 -8.21 -17.28 15.38
N PHE A 4 -8.83 -16.93 14.27
CA PHE A 4 -9.19 -17.89 13.22
C PHE A 4 -8.52 -17.50 11.92
N ILE A 5 -8.01 -18.50 11.19
CA ILE A 5 -7.42 -18.31 9.88
C ILE A 5 -8.14 -19.19 8.86
N ASP A 6 -8.15 -18.74 7.60
CA ASP A 6 -8.69 -19.54 6.50
C ASP A 6 -7.65 -20.56 6.00
N GLU A 7 -8.00 -21.29 4.93
CA GLU A 7 -7.13 -22.30 4.33
C GLU A 7 -5.81 -21.75 3.81
N ASN A 8 -5.76 -20.45 3.50
CA ASN A 8 -4.56 -19.74 3.03
C ASN A 8 -3.79 -19.08 4.16
N GLY A 9 -4.26 -19.21 5.41
CA GLY A 9 -3.62 -18.62 6.58
C GLY A 9 -4.02 -17.18 6.88
N PHE A 10 -4.95 -16.59 6.13
CA PHE A 10 -5.40 -15.23 6.40
C PHE A 10 -6.33 -15.14 7.59
N LEU A 11 -6.13 -14.10 8.39
CA LEU A 11 -6.94 -13.82 9.57
C LEU A 11 -8.40 -13.57 9.16
N ARG A 12 -9.33 -14.21 9.88
CA ARG A 12 -10.77 -14.06 9.63
C ARG A 12 -11.52 -13.69 10.89
N SER A 13 -12.72 -13.13 10.69
CA SER A 13 -13.63 -12.83 11.79
C SER A 13 -14.08 -14.13 12.49
N PRO A 14 -14.14 -14.14 13.83
CA PRO A 14 -14.63 -15.31 14.57
C PRO A 14 -16.10 -15.63 14.32
N TYR A 15 -16.83 -14.74 13.67
CA TYR A 15 -18.25 -14.93 13.34
C TYR A 15 -18.48 -15.65 12.00
N ILE A 16 -17.43 -15.89 11.24
CA ILE A 16 -17.51 -16.64 9.98
C ILE A 16 -17.29 -18.11 10.30
N ILE A 17 -18.34 -18.92 10.14
CA ILE A 17 -18.42 -20.31 10.64
C ILE A 17 -17.70 -21.32 9.75
N ASP A 18 -17.22 -20.94 8.58
CA ASP A 18 -16.61 -21.89 7.64
C ASP A 18 -15.19 -22.28 8.02
N ALA A 19 -15.06 -23.50 8.48
CA ALA A 19 -13.87 -24.34 8.51
C ALA A 19 -12.52 -23.64 8.71
N ASN A 20 -12.42 -22.83 9.74
CA ASN A 20 -11.19 -22.13 9.98
C ASN A 20 -10.37 -22.84 11.02
N THR A 21 -9.08 -22.78 10.85
CA THR A 21 -8.13 -23.25 11.88
C THR A 21 -8.08 -22.22 12.99
N GLU A 22 -8.22 -22.70 14.21
CA GLU A 22 -8.13 -21.91 15.43
C GLU A 22 -6.67 -21.84 15.90
N ILE A 23 -6.20 -20.63 16.20
CA ILE A 23 -4.85 -20.42 16.71
C ILE A 23 -4.91 -19.65 18.03
N GLU A 24 -4.22 -20.16 19.03
CA GLU A 24 -4.09 -19.48 20.32
C GLU A 24 -2.97 -18.44 20.24
N VAL A 25 -3.25 -17.20 20.66
CA VAL A 25 -2.28 -16.10 20.71
C VAL A 25 -2.34 -15.42 22.07
N ASN A 26 -1.26 -14.76 22.47
CA ASN A 26 -1.26 -13.96 23.69
C ASN A 26 -1.98 -12.62 23.44
N ASP A 27 -2.25 -11.89 24.55
CA ASP A 27 -2.99 -10.63 24.46
C ASP A 27 -2.27 -9.57 23.65
N GLU A 28 -0.95 -9.54 23.72
CA GLU A 28 -0.12 -8.60 22.97
C GLU A 28 -0.21 -8.85 21.47
N THR A 29 -0.08 -10.10 21.05
CA THR A 29 -0.26 -10.49 19.64
C THR A 29 -1.68 -10.23 19.17
N TYR A 30 -2.67 -10.52 19.98
CA TYR A 30 -4.07 -10.27 19.64
C TYR A 30 -4.31 -8.79 19.37
N SER A 31 -3.78 -7.90 20.20
CA SER A 31 -3.89 -6.46 20.00
C SER A 31 -3.23 -6.00 18.70
N GLU A 32 -2.08 -6.56 18.36
CA GLU A 32 -1.38 -6.29 17.11
C GLU A 32 -2.21 -6.74 15.91
N LEU A 33 -2.80 -7.94 15.96
CA LEU A 33 -3.61 -8.47 14.88
C LEU A 33 -4.91 -7.70 14.64
N CYS A 34 -5.42 -7.00 15.65
CA CYS A 34 -6.61 -6.18 15.52
C CYS A 34 -6.37 -4.86 14.79
N SER A 35 -5.12 -4.50 14.54
CA SER A 35 -4.73 -3.26 13.89
C SER A 35 -3.98 -3.55 12.59
N PHE A 36 -4.55 -3.15 11.46
CA PHE A 36 -3.90 -3.32 10.17
C PHE A 36 -4.35 -2.20 9.21
N PRO A 37 -3.45 -1.77 8.30
CA PRO A 37 -3.78 -0.73 7.32
C PRO A 37 -4.83 -1.20 6.33
N TYR A 38 -5.49 -0.24 5.69
CA TYR A 38 -6.41 -0.53 4.59
C TYR A 38 -5.70 -1.36 3.51
N ASN A 39 -6.43 -2.28 2.89
CA ASN A 39 -5.95 -3.16 1.82
C ASN A 39 -4.83 -4.13 2.27
N HIS A 40 -4.73 -4.37 3.58
CA HIS A 40 -3.79 -5.32 4.14
C HIS A 40 -4.52 -6.29 5.06
N ASN A 41 -3.93 -7.46 5.25
CA ASN A 41 -4.40 -8.42 6.25
C ASN A 41 -3.22 -9.23 6.77
N TRP A 42 -3.41 -9.83 7.93
CA TRP A 42 -2.42 -10.70 8.54
C TRP A 42 -2.54 -12.10 7.97
N GLN A 43 -1.39 -12.70 7.65
CA GLN A 43 -1.30 -14.09 7.21
C GLN A 43 -0.37 -14.85 8.15
N TYR A 44 -0.84 -15.98 8.64
CA TYR A 44 -0.04 -16.89 9.45
C TYR A 44 0.64 -17.91 8.54
N SER A 45 1.96 -17.95 8.59
CA SER A 45 2.76 -18.85 7.78
C SER A 45 4.06 -19.19 8.51
N ASN A 46 4.42 -20.48 8.52
CA ASN A 46 5.66 -20.95 9.15
C ASN A 46 5.84 -20.51 10.62
N GLY A 47 4.74 -20.48 11.36
CA GLY A 47 4.76 -20.07 12.77
C GLY A 47 4.86 -18.58 13.01
N LYS A 48 4.68 -17.77 11.97
CA LYS A 48 4.80 -16.30 12.05
C LYS A 48 3.62 -15.60 11.42
N TRP A 49 3.28 -14.44 11.97
CA TRP A 49 2.29 -13.52 11.39
C TRP A 49 2.99 -12.50 10.52
N ASN A 50 2.51 -12.35 9.28
CA ASN A 50 3.04 -11.37 8.33
C ASN A 50 1.90 -10.49 7.82
N LEU A 51 2.15 -9.18 7.76
CA LEU A 51 1.20 -8.24 7.19
C LEU A 51 1.35 -8.28 5.66
N VAL A 52 0.26 -8.60 4.97
CA VAL A 52 0.26 -8.81 3.52
C VAL A 52 -0.63 -7.78 2.85
N CYS A 53 -0.13 -7.14 1.80
CA CYS A 53 -0.93 -6.29 0.94
C CYS A 53 -1.83 -7.17 0.07
N LEU A 54 -3.15 -6.94 0.14
CA LEU A 54 -4.13 -7.78 -0.55
C LEU A 54 -4.20 -7.47 -2.04
N ASP A 55 -4.13 -6.18 -2.40
CA ASP A 55 -4.16 -5.71 -3.78
C ASP A 55 -3.06 -4.66 -3.97
N TYR A 56 -1.96 -5.08 -4.56
CA TYR A 56 -0.80 -4.23 -4.75
C TYR A 56 -1.05 -3.11 -5.77
N GLU A 57 -1.85 -3.39 -6.79
CA GLU A 57 -2.25 -2.37 -7.76
C GLU A 57 -3.04 -1.24 -7.11
N LEU A 58 -3.99 -1.57 -6.24
CA LEU A 58 -4.75 -0.59 -5.46
C LEU A 58 -3.84 0.23 -4.56
N GLU A 59 -2.86 -0.40 -3.91
CA GLU A 59 -1.91 0.29 -3.05
C GLU A 59 -1.06 1.28 -3.83
N ILE A 60 -0.62 0.92 -5.03
CA ILE A 60 0.13 1.82 -5.91
C ILE A 60 -0.75 3.02 -6.32
N ARG A 61 -2.02 2.80 -6.64
CA ARG A 61 -2.94 3.88 -6.98
C ARG A 61 -3.13 4.86 -5.82
N ARG A 62 -3.21 4.37 -4.60
CA ARG A 62 -3.30 5.21 -3.40
C ARG A 62 -2.01 6.01 -3.18
N ARG A 63 -0.86 5.38 -3.34
CA ARG A 63 0.43 6.05 -3.26
C ARG A 63 0.58 7.11 -4.35
N ARG A 64 0.11 6.81 -5.55
CA ARG A 64 0.12 7.77 -6.68
C ARG A 64 -0.63 9.04 -6.32
N GLN A 65 -1.79 8.93 -5.68
CA GLN A 65 -2.55 10.11 -5.25
C GLN A 65 -1.75 10.98 -4.29
N LYS A 66 -1.09 10.37 -3.30
CA LYS A 66 -0.29 11.07 -2.29
C LYS A 66 1.04 11.58 -2.83
N GLU A 67 1.75 10.74 -3.56
CA GLU A 67 3.16 10.95 -3.90
C GLU A 67 3.34 11.61 -5.26
N CYS A 68 2.30 11.73 -6.05
CA CYS A 68 2.34 12.36 -7.37
C CYS A 68 1.26 13.42 -7.51
N PHE A 69 0.00 13.04 -7.56
CA PHE A 69 -1.09 13.96 -7.89
C PHE A 69 -1.23 15.10 -6.88
N ASN A 70 -1.17 14.81 -5.59
CA ASN A 70 -1.27 15.85 -4.57
C ASN A 70 -0.09 16.83 -4.62
N ILE A 71 1.10 16.35 -4.96
CA ILE A 71 2.27 17.20 -5.11
C ILE A 71 2.08 18.16 -6.28
N ILE A 72 1.65 17.65 -7.43
CA ILE A 72 1.42 18.46 -8.63
C ILE A 72 0.29 19.47 -8.38
N ASP A 73 -0.82 19.03 -7.78
CA ASP A 73 -1.98 19.87 -7.50
C ASP A 73 -1.67 21.03 -6.57
N ASN A 74 -0.65 20.89 -5.73
CA ASN A 74 -0.20 21.93 -4.81
C ASN A 74 0.77 22.93 -5.46
N ARG A 75 1.16 22.71 -6.71
CA ARG A 75 2.01 23.63 -7.47
C ARG A 75 1.17 24.55 -8.32
N SER A 76 1.57 25.81 -8.39
CA SER A 76 0.88 26.81 -9.23
C SER A 76 1.38 26.79 -10.67
N GLN A 77 0.60 27.36 -11.58
CA GLN A 77 1.03 27.58 -12.96
C GLN A 77 2.29 28.45 -12.98
N LEU A 78 2.39 29.41 -12.07
CA LEU A 78 3.55 30.29 -11.94
C LEU A 78 4.81 29.50 -11.61
N TRP A 79 4.72 28.54 -10.67
CA TRP A 79 5.82 27.64 -10.35
C TRP A 79 6.26 26.86 -11.59
N TYR A 80 5.30 26.25 -12.30
CA TYR A 80 5.56 25.45 -13.49
C TYR A 80 6.28 26.27 -14.56
N ASN A 81 5.88 27.54 -14.74
CA ASN A 81 6.49 28.44 -15.73
C ASN A 81 7.93 28.84 -15.38
N HIS A 82 8.33 28.70 -14.12
CA HIS A 82 9.66 29.08 -13.64
C HIS A 82 10.67 27.94 -13.57
N ILE A 83 10.23 26.69 -13.73
CA ILE A 83 11.18 25.58 -13.79
C ILE A 83 11.82 25.52 -15.19
N THR A 84 13.00 24.89 -15.27
CA THR A 84 13.72 24.76 -16.53
C THR A 84 13.06 23.78 -17.48
N GLU A 85 13.41 23.84 -18.76
CA GLU A 85 12.91 22.88 -19.76
C GLU A 85 13.35 21.45 -19.41
N GLU A 86 14.56 21.27 -18.86
CA GLU A 86 15.04 19.98 -18.40
C GLU A 86 14.21 19.45 -17.22
N GLN A 87 13.86 20.33 -16.28
CA GLN A 87 13.00 19.99 -15.16
C GLN A 87 11.59 19.63 -15.63
N LYS A 88 11.05 20.34 -16.61
CA LYS A 88 9.74 20.02 -17.20
C LYS A 88 9.75 18.65 -17.85
N ALA A 89 10.80 18.31 -18.59
CA ALA A 89 10.93 17.00 -19.24
C ALA A 89 11.04 15.89 -18.17
N GLU A 90 11.81 16.11 -17.13
CA GLU A 90 11.94 15.16 -16.01
C GLU A 90 10.61 15.00 -15.27
N LEU A 91 9.88 16.08 -15.04
CA LEU A 91 8.57 16.05 -14.42
C LEU A 91 7.57 15.24 -15.24
N ASN A 92 7.55 15.43 -16.55
CA ASN A 92 6.67 14.69 -17.45
C ASN A 92 6.99 13.19 -17.46
N SER A 93 8.27 12.82 -17.51
CA SER A 93 8.69 11.42 -17.46
C SER A 93 8.30 10.76 -16.13
N TRP A 94 8.48 11.46 -15.02
CA TRP A 94 8.08 10.99 -13.70
C TRP A 94 6.56 10.81 -13.59
N TYR A 95 5.80 11.78 -14.11
CA TYR A 95 4.33 11.69 -14.11
C TYR A 95 3.84 10.50 -14.95
N GLU A 96 4.39 10.32 -16.16
CA GLU A 96 4.03 9.18 -17.02
C GLU A 96 4.38 7.84 -16.37
N ALA A 97 5.53 7.76 -15.67
CA ALA A 97 5.91 6.56 -14.94
C ALA A 97 4.89 6.23 -13.85
N TRP A 98 4.36 7.24 -13.16
CA TRP A 98 3.29 7.02 -12.18
C TRP A 98 1.97 6.58 -12.83
N LEU A 99 1.65 7.10 -14.01
CA LEU A 99 0.44 6.66 -14.72
C LEU A 99 0.52 5.17 -15.08
N ASP A 100 1.70 4.67 -15.37
CA ASP A 100 1.93 3.27 -15.71
C ASP A 100 2.22 2.38 -14.48
N ALA A 101 2.52 2.97 -13.35
CA ALA A 101 2.95 2.25 -12.15
C ALA A 101 2.01 1.12 -11.69
N PRO A 102 0.68 1.27 -11.73
CA PRO A 102 -0.21 0.16 -11.39
C PRO A 102 0.00 -1.09 -12.25
N LYS A 103 0.43 -0.92 -13.49
CA LYS A 103 0.72 -2.03 -14.41
C LYS A 103 2.15 -2.55 -14.25
N THR A 104 3.12 -1.65 -14.15
CA THR A 104 4.54 -2.01 -14.06
C THR A 104 4.93 -2.51 -12.69
N LYS A 105 4.18 -2.14 -11.65
CA LYS A 105 4.49 -2.43 -10.24
C LYS A 105 5.81 -1.79 -9.78
N ILE A 106 6.25 -0.75 -10.48
CA ILE A 106 7.46 0.00 -10.16
C ILE A 106 7.06 1.37 -9.61
N ILE A 107 7.59 1.73 -8.45
CA ILE A 107 7.35 3.05 -7.84
C ILE A 107 8.42 4.02 -8.38
N PRO A 108 8.02 5.08 -9.10
CA PRO A 108 8.98 6.04 -9.63
C PRO A 108 9.69 6.82 -8.51
N ALA A 109 10.98 7.07 -8.71
CA ALA A 109 11.74 7.90 -7.81
C ALA A 109 11.39 9.38 -8.04
N LYS A 110 11.06 10.09 -6.96
CA LYS A 110 10.74 11.53 -7.05
C LYS A 110 11.98 12.33 -7.43
N PRO A 111 11.88 13.29 -8.38
CA PRO A 111 12.97 14.21 -8.67
C PRO A 111 13.44 14.95 -7.42
N LYS A 112 14.74 15.10 -7.25
CA LYS A 112 15.32 15.70 -6.03
C LYS A 112 14.94 17.17 -5.85
N TRP A 113 14.70 17.88 -6.94
CA TRP A 113 14.35 19.29 -6.95
C TRP A 113 12.85 19.55 -6.72
N LEU A 114 12.03 18.51 -6.73
CA LEU A 114 10.58 18.64 -6.65
C LEU A 114 10.06 18.71 -5.17
#